data_a2058c7b3fa582772464acd2891967c4
#
_entry.id   a2058c7b3fa582772464acd2891967c4
#
_cell.length_a   1.000
_cell.length_b   1.000
_cell.length_c   1.000
_cell.angle_alpha   90.00
_cell.angle_beta   90.00
_cell.angle_gamma   90.00
#
_symmetry.space_group_name_H-M   'P 1'
#
loop_
_entity.id
_entity.type
_entity.pdbx_description
1 polymer ?
#
loop_
_entity_poly.entity_id
_entity_poly.type
_entity_poly.pdbx_seq_one_letter_code
_entity_poly.pdbx_strand_id
1 'polypeptide(L)'
;EAMLIIEVEGSVEEQDRLLDAIKRICERFDPISLKVAETPEQKKAIDLLIQYYRTGDLKTWDDFNVTWVGDTKSSVDFILGFVEVYNDPMGKRGSYESVVEIIDPEATRNMSVIQNNAQYFEDNSPLLPEHKKAKVTGITYGFVNVAGESGDAAPSTPIGVNLPNADWIRARHGSKSVSLGNISEAYDRSGGKGSLEEFCHDAEEIARAEKHAALAGKLHTALHEVIGHASGQIEKGVGQTDETLKNYASTIEEGRADLVALYYMLDPKLVEWGVMPDLEVGKAEYDGYIRNGLMVQLRRIKPGNN
;
A
#
# COMPACT_ATOMS: atom_id res chain seq x y z
N GLU A 1 4.96 20.01 -7.65
CA GLU A 1 6.15 19.16 -7.56
C GLU A 1 6.15 18.18 -8.72
N ALA A 2 7.31 17.90 -9.28
CA ALA A 2 7.45 17.02 -10.43
C ALA A 2 8.57 16.02 -10.17
N MET A 3 8.34 14.77 -10.53
CA MET A 3 9.39 13.77 -10.65
C MET A 3 10.05 13.92 -12.02
N LEU A 4 11.37 13.99 -12.07
CA LEU A 4 12.15 13.99 -13.29
C LEU A 4 13.00 12.71 -13.32
N ILE A 5 12.78 11.88 -14.34
CA ILE A 5 13.63 10.74 -14.65
C ILE A 5 14.61 11.16 -15.72
N ILE A 6 15.90 11.04 -15.46
CA ILE A 6 16.96 11.37 -16.40
C ILE A 6 17.77 10.10 -16.69
N GLU A 7 17.80 9.68 -17.94
CA GLU A 7 18.65 8.62 -18.42
C GLU A 7 20.02 9.18 -18.81
N VAL A 8 21.08 8.53 -18.35
CA VAL A 8 22.46 8.91 -18.66
C VAL A 8 23.16 7.74 -19.34
N GLU A 9 23.54 7.93 -20.61
CA GLU A 9 24.26 6.94 -21.41
C GLU A 9 25.72 7.34 -21.59
N GLY A 10 26.61 6.35 -21.84
CA GLY A 10 28.03 6.54 -22.11
C GLY A 10 28.94 5.63 -21.33
N SER A 11 30.24 5.86 -21.39
CA SER A 11 31.20 5.18 -20.53
C SER A 11 31.00 5.53 -19.05
N VAL A 12 31.51 4.74 -18.12
CA VAL A 12 31.39 5.00 -16.67
C VAL A 12 31.88 6.41 -16.32
N GLU A 13 33.01 6.86 -16.89
CA GLU A 13 33.56 8.19 -16.62
C GLU A 13 32.66 9.31 -17.17
N GLU A 14 32.00 9.09 -18.31
CA GLU A 14 31.04 10.03 -18.88
C GLU A 14 29.75 10.06 -18.06
N GLN A 15 29.27 8.91 -17.61
CA GLN A 15 28.10 8.83 -16.73
C GLN A 15 28.33 9.57 -15.42
N ASP A 16 29.48 9.36 -14.75
CA ASP A 16 29.83 10.05 -13.51
C ASP A 16 29.87 11.57 -13.71
N ARG A 17 30.49 12.04 -14.81
CA ARG A 17 30.55 13.46 -15.13
C ARG A 17 29.17 14.06 -15.41
N LEU A 18 28.31 13.34 -16.11
CA LEU A 18 26.95 13.78 -16.42
C LEU A 18 26.08 13.78 -15.16
N LEU A 19 26.19 12.77 -14.32
CA LEU A 19 25.50 12.73 -13.02
C LEU A 19 25.90 13.90 -12.12
N ASP A 20 27.20 14.23 -12.06
CA ASP A 20 27.66 15.40 -11.31
C ASP A 20 27.16 16.72 -11.89
N ALA A 21 27.01 16.81 -13.20
CA ALA A 21 26.44 17.99 -13.85
C ALA A 21 24.92 18.09 -13.54
N ILE A 22 24.20 16.99 -13.60
CA ILE A 22 22.77 16.91 -13.26
C ILE A 22 22.57 17.30 -11.79
N LYS A 23 23.36 16.75 -10.86
CA LYS A 23 23.30 17.11 -9.44
C LYS A 23 23.45 18.62 -9.25
N ARG A 24 24.48 19.24 -9.84
CA ARG A 24 24.70 20.69 -9.77
C ARG A 24 23.56 21.52 -10.36
N ILE A 25 22.89 21.01 -11.41
CA ILE A 25 21.71 21.67 -11.97
C ILE A 25 20.54 21.55 -10.99
N CYS A 26 20.27 20.35 -10.49
CA CYS A 26 19.17 20.08 -9.55
C CYS A 26 19.33 20.88 -8.24
N GLU A 27 20.54 20.98 -7.69
CA GLU A 27 20.86 21.75 -6.48
C GLU A 27 20.48 23.23 -6.60
N ARG A 28 20.47 23.79 -7.81
CA ARG A 28 20.03 25.19 -8.07
C ARG A 28 18.52 25.39 -7.89
N PHE A 29 17.75 24.32 -7.88
CA PHE A 29 16.30 24.34 -7.70
C PHE A 29 15.86 23.83 -6.30
N ASP A 30 16.82 23.71 -5.38
CA ASP A 30 16.60 23.28 -4.00
C ASP A 30 15.77 21.97 -3.93
N PRO A 31 16.26 20.86 -4.53
CA PRO A 31 15.50 19.62 -4.56
C PRO A 31 15.37 19.03 -3.16
N ILE A 32 14.21 18.50 -2.83
CA ILE A 32 13.97 17.79 -1.58
C ILE A 32 14.89 16.55 -1.49
N SER A 33 15.08 15.85 -2.61
CA SER A 33 15.99 14.72 -2.73
C SER A 33 16.50 14.57 -4.15
N LEU A 34 17.74 14.14 -4.27
CA LEU A 34 18.36 13.72 -5.54
C LEU A 34 18.93 12.33 -5.37
N LYS A 35 18.35 11.35 -6.04
CA LYS A 35 18.75 9.95 -6.00
C LYS A 35 19.02 9.41 -7.39
N VAL A 36 19.93 8.46 -7.47
CA VAL A 36 20.15 7.61 -8.64
C VAL A 36 19.57 6.22 -8.36
N ALA A 37 19.42 5.40 -9.40
CA ALA A 37 19.02 4.00 -9.19
C ALA A 37 20.00 3.31 -8.21
N GLU A 38 19.44 2.74 -7.15
CA GLU A 38 20.23 2.19 -6.03
C GLU A 38 20.61 0.73 -6.25
N THR A 39 19.85 0.03 -7.09
CA THR A 39 20.03 -1.40 -7.38
C THR A 39 20.04 -1.66 -8.88
N PRO A 40 20.69 -2.75 -9.34
CA PRO A 40 20.61 -3.17 -10.74
C PRO A 40 19.15 -3.47 -11.17
N GLU A 41 18.34 -4.00 -10.26
CA GLU A 41 16.92 -4.30 -10.46
C GLU A 41 16.12 -3.01 -10.69
N GLN A 42 16.35 -1.97 -9.87
CA GLN A 42 15.71 -0.68 -10.03
C GLN A 42 16.09 -0.01 -11.37
N LYS A 43 17.38 -0.04 -11.71
CA LYS A 43 17.83 0.45 -13.00
C LYS A 43 17.13 -0.24 -14.16
N LYS A 44 17.08 -1.59 -14.12
CA LYS A 44 16.42 -2.38 -15.15
C LYS A 44 14.92 -2.08 -15.24
N ALA A 45 14.25 -1.88 -14.11
CA ALA A 45 12.83 -1.50 -14.08
C ALA A 45 12.62 -0.14 -14.77
N ILE A 46 13.48 0.85 -14.48
CA ILE A 46 13.41 2.17 -15.10
C ILE A 46 13.67 2.07 -16.63
N ASP A 47 14.67 1.31 -17.05
CA ASP A 47 14.98 1.10 -18.48
C ASP A 47 13.77 0.50 -19.23
N LEU A 48 13.11 -0.52 -18.64
CA LEU A 48 11.90 -1.14 -19.21
C LEU A 48 10.73 -0.16 -19.24
N LEU A 49 10.56 0.65 -18.21
CA LEU A 49 9.51 1.67 -18.17
C LEU A 49 9.70 2.73 -19.27
N ILE A 50 10.93 3.21 -19.46
CA ILE A 50 11.29 4.13 -20.55
C ILE A 50 10.99 3.47 -21.91
N GLN A 51 11.38 2.22 -22.08
CA GLN A 51 11.08 1.47 -23.31
C GLN A 51 9.56 1.36 -23.53
N TYR A 52 8.79 1.04 -22.50
CA TYR A 52 7.33 1.00 -22.60
C TYR A 52 6.74 2.34 -23.07
N TYR A 53 7.16 3.45 -22.50
CA TYR A 53 6.68 4.78 -22.93
C TYR A 53 7.07 5.14 -24.36
N ARG A 54 8.19 4.61 -24.86
CA ARG A 54 8.62 4.82 -26.26
C ARG A 54 7.82 3.96 -27.24
N THR A 55 7.37 2.79 -26.83
CA THR A 55 6.82 1.77 -27.75
C THR A 55 5.34 1.48 -27.56
N GLY A 56 4.81 1.67 -26.35
CA GLY A 56 3.46 1.24 -25.96
C GLY A 56 3.31 -0.29 -25.83
N ASP A 57 4.41 -1.05 -25.87
CA ASP A 57 4.37 -2.51 -25.81
C ASP A 57 3.98 -3.04 -24.44
N LEU A 58 2.81 -3.70 -24.35
CA LEU A 58 2.27 -4.22 -23.11
C LEU A 58 3.12 -5.33 -22.50
N LYS A 59 3.86 -6.08 -23.32
CA LYS A 59 4.78 -7.08 -22.78
C LYS A 59 5.94 -6.41 -22.04
N THR A 60 6.45 -5.31 -22.56
CA THR A 60 7.48 -4.51 -21.87
C THR A 60 6.93 -3.94 -20.55
N TRP A 61 5.66 -3.54 -20.51
CA TRP A 61 4.98 -3.14 -19.28
C TRP A 61 4.92 -4.28 -18.24
N ASP A 62 4.59 -5.49 -18.68
CA ASP A 62 4.58 -6.66 -17.80
C ASP A 62 5.99 -6.99 -17.28
N ASP A 63 6.99 -6.96 -18.16
CA ASP A 63 8.39 -7.19 -17.80
C ASP A 63 8.92 -6.13 -16.81
N PHE A 64 8.48 -4.87 -16.97
CA PHE A 64 8.71 -3.80 -15.99
C PHE A 64 8.12 -4.16 -14.63
N ASN A 65 6.85 -4.50 -14.57
CA ASN A 65 6.17 -4.82 -13.31
C ASN A 65 6.81 -6.01 -12.58
N VAL A 66 7.18 -7.07 -13.32
CA VAL A 66 7.90 -8.23 -12.75
C VAL A 66 9.25 -7.80 -12.17
N THR A 67 9.98 -6.95 -12.88
CA THR A 67 11.29 -6.46 -12.42
C THR A 67 11.15 -5.54 -11.22
N TRP A 68 10.18 -4.63 -11.24
CA TRP A 68 9.89 -3.68 -10.17
C TRP A 68 9.49 -4.39 -8.86
N VAL A 69 8.64 -5.42 -8.94
CA VAL A 69 8.28 -6.26 -7.78
C VAL A 69 9.50 -6.92 -7.16
N GLY A 70 10.46 -7.33 -7.99
CA GLY A 70 11.70 -7.96 -7.53
C GLY A 70 12.68 -7.02 -6.82
N ASP A 71 12.56 -5.71 -7.00
CA ASP A 71 13.38 -4.73 -6.29
C ASP A 71 12.82 -4.44 -4.89
N THR A 72 13.40 -5.09 -3.89
CA THR A 72 13.01 -4.97 -2.48
C THR A 72 14.05 -4.25 -1.62
N LYS A 73 15.06 -3.63 -2.26
CA LYS A 73 16.21 -3.07 -1.53
C LYS A 73 16.40 -1.58 -1.70
N SER A 74 15.78 -0.99 -2.71
CA SER A 74 15.88 0.45 -2.95
C SER A 74 15.20 1.23 -1.84
N SER A 75 15.81 2.30 -1.36
CA SER A 75 15.26 3.16 -0.32
C SER A 75 14.29 4.21 -0.87
N VAL A 76 14.34 4.47 -2.17
CA VAL A 76 13.39 5.28 -2.92
C VAL A 76 12.70 4.36 -3.91
N ASP A 77 11.39 4.37 -3.91
CA ASP A 77 10.58 3.61 -4.87
C ASP A 77 9.63 4.55 -5.60
N PHE A 78 8.97 4.03 -6.63
CA PHE A 78 8.07 4.83 -7.44
C PHE A 78 6.94 3.98 -8.00
N ILE A 79 5.77 4.58 -8.07
CA ILE A 79 4.64 4.12 -8.86
C ILE A 79 4.53 5.09 -10.02
N LEU A 80 4.61 4.61 -11.26
CA LEU A 80 4.63 5.48 -12.41
C LEU A 80 4.00 4.79 -13.61
N GLY A 81 2.81 5.25 -13.99
CA GLY A 81 2.14 4.69 -15.17
C GLY A 81 0.63 4.64 -15.09
N PHE A 82 0.08 3.81 -15.96
CA PHE A 82 -1.36 3.58 -16.06
C PHE A 82 -1.74 2.40 -15.17
N VAL A 83 -1.63 2.56 -13.86
CA VAL A 83 -1.82 1.49 -12.86
C VAL A 83 -3.25 1.41 -12.34
N GLU A 84 -3.99 2.51 -12.43
CA GLU A 84 -5.36 2.61 -11.95
C GLU A 84 -6.32 1.71 -12.77
N VAL A 85 -7.19 1.01 -12.05
CA VAL A 85 -8.23 0.16 -12.65
C VAL A 85 -9.65 0.60 -12.28
N TYR A 86 -9.84 1.25 -11.13
CA TYR A 86 -11.15 1.69 -10.66
C TYR A 86 -11.71 2.84 -11.49
N ASN A 87 -10.86 3.79 -11.90
CA ASN A 87 -11.20 4.93 -12.74
C ASN A 87 -11.03 4.63 -14.25
N ASP A 88 -10.65 3.41 -14.59
CA ASP A 88 -10.53 2.93 -15.97
C ASP A 88 -11.40 1.69 -16.25
N PRO A 89 -12.73 1.78 -16.07
CA PRO A 89 -13.64 0.64 -16.18
C PRO A 89 -13.69 0.02 -17.58
N MET A 90 -13.18 0.72 -18.58
CA MET A 90 -13.10 0.23 -19.96
C MET A 90 -11.74 -0.38 -20.32
N GLY A 91 -10.79 -0.39 -19.40
CA GLY A 91 -9.42 -0.90 -19.64
C GLY A 91 -8.69 -0.16 -20.77
N LYS A 92 -8.92 1.14 -20.91
CA LYS A 92 -8.31 1.98 -21.97
C LYS A 92 -7.02 2.64 -21.57
N ARG A 93 -6.55 2.41 -20.34
CA ARG A 93 -5.39 3.09 -19.76
C ARG A 93 -5.52 4.62 -19.83
N GLY A 94 -6.71 5.10 -19.48
CA GLY A 94 -7.07 6.52 -19.52
C GLY A 94 -6.64 7.30 -18.29
N SER A 95 -6.19 6.60 -17.25
CA SER A 95 -5.77 7.16 -15.96
C SER A 95 -4.27 6.97 -15.78
N TYR A 96 -3.56 8.04 -15.44
CA TYR A 96 -2.12 8.04 -15.21
C TYR A 96 -1.79 8.53 -13.82
N GLU A 97 -0.92 7.81 -13.14
CA GLU A 97 -0.50 8.10 -11.78
C GLU A 97 1.02 8.14 -11.65
N SER A 98 1.46 9.01 -10.76
CA SER A 98 2.86 9.07 -10.35
C SER A 98 2.93 9.31 -8.84
N VAL A 99 3.60 8.42 -8.14
CA VAL A 99 3.94 8.55 -6.72
C VAL A 99 5.41 8.23 -6.56
N VAL A 100 6.13 9.09 -5.85
CA VAL A 100 7.52 8.85 -5.43
C VAL A 100 7.52 8.60 -3.94
N GLU A 101 8.12 7.52 -3.54
CA GLU A 101 8.07 6.98 -2.19
C GLU A 101 9.48 6.88 -1.60
N ILE A 102 9.62 7.25 -0.33
CA ILE A 102 10.85 7.05 0.44
C ILE A 102 10.53 6.07 1.56
N ILE A 103 11.21 4.94 1.59
CA ILE A 103 11.01 3.92 2.61
C ILE A 103 11.36 4.49 3.99
N ASP A 104 10.46 4.32 4.95
CA ASP A 104 10.73 4.51 6.36
C ASP A 104 11.30 3.20 6.94
N PRO A 105 12.62 3.10 7.15
CA PRO A 105 13.24 1.85 7.58
C PRO A 105 12.89 1.46 9.02
N GLU A 106 12.53 2.42 9.87
CA GLU A 106 12.14 2.16 11.26
C GLU A 106 10.71 1.65 11.32
N ALA A 107 9.78 2.35 10.70
CA ALA A 107 8.38 1.92 10.63
C ALA A 107 8.25 0.58 9.88
N THR A 108 8.95 0.40 8.76
CA THR A 108 8.98 -0.87 8.01
C THR A 108 9.51 -2.02 8.87
N ARG A 109 10.55 -1.80 9.66
CA ARG A 109 11.10 -2.83 10.56
C ARG A 109 10.09 -3.24 11.63
N ASN A 110 9.37 -2.29 12.23
CA ASN A 110 8.36 -2.56 13.24
C ASN A 110 7.20 -3.37 12.65
N MET A 111 6.79 -3.08 11.41
CA MET A 111 5.73 -3.81 10.70
C MET A 111 6.19 -5.14 10.10
N SER A 112 7.49 -5.33 9.88
CA SER A 112 8.03 -6.61 9.39
C SER A 112 7.76 -7.78 10.34
N VAL A 113 7.48 -7.49 11.61
CA VAL A 113 7.04 -8.50 12.59
C VAL A 113 5.73 -9.14 12.16
N ILE A 114 4.75 -8.37 11.68
CA ILE A 114 3.47 -8.88 11.16
C ILE A 114 3.75 -9.77 9.94
N GLN A 115 4.54 -9.30 9.00
CA GLN A 115 4.91 -10.04 7.79
C GLN A 115 5.60 -11.36 8.11
N ASN A 116 6.57 -11.34 9.01
CA ASN A 116 7.32 -12.54 9.40
C ASN A 116 6.46 -13.58 10.13
N ASN A 117 5.34 -13.17 10.70
CA ASN A 117 4.38 -14.03 11.37
C ASN A 117 3.10 -14.29 10.55
N ALA A 118 3.12 -14.03 9.23
CA ALA A 118 1.93 -14.19 8.38
C ALA A 118 1.33 -15.61 8.47
N GLN A 119 2.15 -16.65 8.61
CA GLN A 119 1.66 -18.02 8.78
C GLN A 119 0.90 -18.21 10.10
N TYR A 120 1.32 -17.56 11.20
CA TYR A 120 0.56 -17.60 12.46
C TYR A 120 -0.87 -17.09 12.26
N PHE A 121 -1.04 -15.98 11.57
CA PHE A 121 -2.36 -15.41 11.30
C PHE A 121 -3.20 -16.34 10.42
N GLU A 122 -2.61 -16.95 9.38
CA GLU A 122 -3.32 -17.91 8.54
C GLU A 122 -3.79 -19.13 9.35
N ASP A 123 -2.89 -19.72 10.16
CA ASP A 123 -3.18 -20.92 10.93
C ASP A 123 -4.25 -20.69 12.02
N ASN A 124 -4.28 -19.47 12.60
CA ASN A 124 -5.21 -19.10 13.67
C ASN A 124 -6.45 -18.34 13.15
N SER A 125 -6.60 -18.17 11.85
CA SER A 125 -7.78 -17.53 11.26
C SER A 125 -9.05 -18.35 11.52
N PRO A 126 -10.24 -17.73 11.57
CA PRO A 126 -11.52 -18.42 11.74
C PRO A 126 -11.98 -19.15 10.46
N LEU A 127 -11.13 -19.21 9.43
CA LEU A 127 -11.41 -19.92 8.19
C LEU A 127 -11.49 -21.43 8.42
N LEU A 128 -12.33 -22.11 7.63
CA LEU A 128 -12.34 -23.57 7.59
C LEU A 128 -10.98 -24.11 7.10
N PRO A 129 -10.55 -25.28 7.56
CA PRO A 129 -9.23 -25.83 7.23
C PRO A 129 -8.94 -25.91 5.72
N GLU A 130 -9.94 -26.26 4.92
CA GLU A 130 -9.85 -26.37 3.45
C GLU A 130 -9.63 -25.02 2.75
N HIS A 131 -9.97 -23.92 3.41
CA HIS A 131 -9.77 -22.56 2.90
C HIS A 131 -8.49 -21.89 3.43
N LYS A 132 -7.72 -22.58 4.27
CA LYS A 132 -6.43 -22.08 4.75
C LYS A 132 -5.31 -22.45 3.80
N LYS A 133 -4.37 -21.52 3.62
CA LYS A 133 -3.12 -21.79 2.89
C LYS A 133 -2.18 -22.62 3.76
N ALA A 134 -1.67 -23.71 3.22
CA ALA A 134 -0.65 -24.50 3.91
C ALA A 134 0.67 -23.71 4.11
N LYS A 135 0.93 -22.74 3.23
CA LYS A 135 2.10 -21.86 3.32
C LYS A 135 1.76 -20.49 2.74
N VAL A 136 1.91 -19.47 3.56
CA VAL A 136 1.82 -18.07 3.15
C VAL A 136 3.18 -17.61 2.63
N THR A 137 3.24 -17.12 1.40
CA THR A 137 4.49 -16.70 0.74
C THR A 137 4.26 -15.47 -0.14
N GLY A 138 5.34 -14.76 -0.47
CA GLY A 138 5.32 -13.72 -1.48
C GLY A 138 4.78 -12.37 -1.03
N ILE A 139 4.69 -12.13 0.28
CA ILE A 139 4.24 -10.85 0.83
C ILE A 139 5.46 -9.98 1.08
N THR A 140 5.49 -8.81 0.44
CA THR A 140 6.37 -7.71 0.82
C THR A 140 5.51 -6.56 1.29
N TYR A 141 5.85 -5.99 2.43
CA TYR A 141 5.16 -4.86 3.00
C TYR A 141 6.16 -3.83 3.52
N GLY A 142 5.93 -2.57 3.18
CA GLY A 142 6.78 -1.47 3.59
C GLY A 142 5.97 -0.28 4.10
N PHE A 143 6.58 0.51 4.96
CA PHE A 143 6.10 1.85 5.31
C PHE A 143 6.90 2.87 4.52
N VAL A 144 6.19 3.75 3.81
CA VAL A 144 6.81 4.77 2.98
C VAL A 144 6.26 6.15 3.29
N ASN A 145 7.06 7.15 3.02
CA ASN A 145 6.63 8.55 3.00
C ASN A 145 6.57 8.99 1.53
N VAL A 146 5.42 9.47 1.09
CA VAL A 146 5.24 10.06 -0.23
C VAL A 146 6.02 11.36 -0.28
N ALA A 147 6.98 11.43 -1.20
CA ALA A 147 7.79 12.61 -1.45
C ALA A 147 7.16 13.53 -2.51
N GLY A 148 6.39 12.97 -3.40
CA GLY A 148 5.67 13.71 -4.45
C GLY A 148 4.68 12.80 -5.17
N GLU A 149 3.61 13.40 -5.68
CA GLU A 149 2.58 12.72 -6.44
C GLU A 149 2.04 13.60 -7.57
N SER A 150 1.53 12.97 -8.61
CA SER A 150 0.88 13.65 -9.72
C SER A 150 -0.09 12.73 -10.46
N GLY A 151 -0.81 13.29 -11.43
CA GLY A 151 -1.86 12.55 -12.13
C GLY A 151 -3.05 12.30 -11.22
N ASP A 152 -3.71 11.17 -11.37
CA ASP A 152 -4.94 10.85 -10.63
C ASP A 152 -4.70 10.53 -9.15
N ALA A 153 -3.48 10.26 -8.73
CA ALA A 153 -3.12 10.15 -7.32
C ALA A 153 -3.22 11.50 -6.58
N ALA A 154 -2.89 12.63 -7.24
CA ALA A 154 -2.75 13.92 -6.58
C ALA A 154 -4.03 14.50 -5.93
N PRO A 155 -5.26 14.34 -6.47
CA PRO A 155 -6.45 14.90 -5.82
C PRO A 155 -6.99 14.04 -4.67
N SER A 156 -6.64 12.76 -4.62
CA SER A 156 -7.16 11.80 -3.65
C SER A 156 -6.16 10.68 -3.44
N THR A 157 -5.10 10.97 -2.71
CA THR A 157 -4.03 10.00 -2.44
C THR A 157 -4.57 8.85 -1.60
N PRO A 158 -4.31 7.60 -1.99
CA PRO A 158 -4.62 6.43 -1.16
C PRO A 158 -3.77 6.44 0.12
N ILE A 159 -4.20 5.72 1.14
CA ILE A 159 -3.43 5.53 2.38
C ILE A 159 -2.50 4.32 2.32
N GLY A 160 -2.73 3.45 1.36
CA GLY A 160 -1.93 2.27 1.07
C GLY A 160 -2.13 1.81 -0.36
N VAL A 161 -1.20 1.04 -0.87
CA VAL A 161 -1.28 0.44 -2.21
C VAL A 161 -0.74 -0.98 -2.21
N ASN A 162 -1.33 -1.82 -3.07
CA ASN A 162 -0.84 -3.16 -3.37
C ASN A 162 -0.76 -3.34 -4.90
N LEU A 163 0.44 -3.36 -5.44
CA LEU A 163 0.69 -3.39 -6.88
C LEU A 163 1.65 -4.53 -7.29
N PRO A 164 1.62 -4.99 -8.54
CA PRO A 164 0.83 -4.51 -9.68
C PRO A 164 -0.61 -5.06 -9.68
N ASN A 165 -1.51 -4.38 -10.38
CA ASN A 165 -2.88 -4.83 -10.63
C ASN A 165 -2.93 -5.85 -11.77
N ALA A 166 -2.17 -6.94 -11.64
CA ALA A 166 -2.08 -8.02 -12.60
C ALA A 166 -2.01 -9.36 -11.85
N ASP A 167 -3.11 -10.09 -11.81
CA ASP A 167 -3.28 -11.32 -11.02
C ASP A 167 -2.23 -12.38 -11.32
N TRP A 168 -1.85 -12.55 -12.58
CA TRP A 168 -0.83 -13.52 -12.96
C TRP A 168 0.57 -13.15 -12.44
N ILE A 169 0.90 -11.85 -12.34
CA ILE A 169 2.16 -11.36 -11.75
C ILE A 169 2.11 -11.60 -10.25
N ARG A 170 1.02 -11.21 -9.59
CA ARG A 170 0.83 -11.45 -8.14
C ARG A 170 0.97 -12.92 -7.80
N ALA A 171 0.35 -13.80 -8.59
CA ALA A 171 0.39 -15.24 -8.35
C ALA A 171 1.78 -15.88 -8.54
N ARG A 172 2.61 -15.35 -9.44
CA ARG A 172 3.90 -15.95 -9.81
C ARG A 172 5.11 -15.23 -9.23
N HIS A 173 5.04 -13.93 -9.07
CA HIS A 173 6.15 -13.06 -8.71
C HIS A 173 5.90 -12.29 -7.41
N GLY A 174 4.66 -12.28 -6.91
CA GLY A 174 4.26 -11.53 -5.74
C GLY A 174 3.81 -10.10 -6.05
N SER A 175 3.68 -9.31 -5.01
CA SER A 175 3.27 -7.90 -5.08
C SER A 175 4.05 -7.07 -4.06
N LYS A 176 4.12 -5.77 -4.28
CA LYS A 176 4.56 -4.80 -3.27
C LYS A 176 3.32 -4.19 -2.61
N SER A 177 3.26 -4.31 -1.30
CA SER A 177 2.28 -3.61 -0.46
C SER A 177 3.00 -2.55 0.36
N VAL A 178 2.49 -1.34 0.33
CA VAL A 178 3.04 -0.23 1.11
C VAL A 178 1.94 0.58 1.78
N SER A 179 2.20 1.05 3.01
CA SER A 179 1.41 2.10 3.66
C SER A 179 2.06 3.45 3.45
N LEU A 180 1.25 4.43 3.05
CA LEU A 180 1.66 5.81 2.83
C LEU A 180 1.53 6.59 4.13
N GLY A 181 2.57 6.50 4.99
CA GLY A 181 2.52 6.94 6.38
C GLY A 181 2.20 8.43 6.56
N ASN A 182 2.88 9.31 5.83
CA ASN A 182 2.63 10.75 5.91
C ASN A 182 1.26 11.17 5.35
N ILE A 183 0.70 10.40 4.42
CA ILE A 183 -0.65 10.64 3.89
C ILE A 183 -1.69 10.27 4.95
N SER A 184 -1.57 9.10 5.57
CA SER A 184 -2.43 8.69 6.68
C SER A 184 -2.41 9.73 7.81
N GLU A 185 -1.21 10.19 8.20
CA GLU A 185 -1.08 11.24 9.22
C GLU A 185 -1.72 12.58 8.81
N ALA A 186 -1.66 12.93 7.52
CA ALA A 186 -2.30 14.15 7.03
C ALA A 186 -3.82 14.05 7.12
N TYR A 187 -4.41 12.91 6.77
CA TYR A 187 -5.84 12.66 6.92
C TYR A 187 -6.27 12.71 8.40
N ASP A 188 -5.54 12.07 9.30
CA ASP A 188 -5.82 12.08 10.73
C ASP A 188 -5.81 13.51 11.31
N ARG A 189 -4.81 14.30 10.93
CA ARG A 189 -4.71 15.71 11.35
C ARG A 189 -5.84 16.58 10.79
N SER A 190 -6.36 16.26 9.61
CA SER A 190 -7.44 17.03 8.97
C SER A 190 -8.80 16.79 9.62
N GLY A 191 -8.99 15.66 10.31
CA GLY A 191 -10.25 15.26 10.93
C GLY A 191 -10.70 16.16 12.10
N GLY A 192 -9.79 16.89 12.72
CA GLY A 192 -10.07 17.85 13.81
C GLY A 192 -10.55 17.20 15.13
N LYS A 193 -10.28 17.86 16.26
CA LYS A 193 -10.65 17.35 17.59
C LYS A 193 -12.18 17.38 17.84
N GLY A 194 -12.92 18.29 17.19
CA GLY A 194 -14.35 18.47 17.42
C GLY A 194 -15.19 17.23 17.08
N SER A 195 -14.73 16.39 16.16
CA SER A 195 -15.44 15.16 15.83
C SER A 195 -15.33 14.10 16.94
N LEU A 196 -14.23 14.06 17.67
CA LEU A 196 -14.11 13.17 18.83
C LEU A 196 -14.99 13.63 19.99
N GLU A 197 -15.01 14.92 20.28
CA GLU A 197 -15.84 15.48 21.34
C GLU A 197 -17.35 15.29 21.09
N GLU A 198 -17.77 15.30 19.81
CA GLU A 198 -19.18 15.18 19.44
C GLU A 198 -19.64 13.71 19.33
N PHE A 199 -18.80 12.81 18.85
CA PHE A 199 -19.22 11.46 18.43
C PHE A 199 -18.62 10.30 19.24
N CYS A 200 -17.67 10.55 20.14
CA CYS A 200 -17.26 9.52 21.10
C CYS A 200 -18.30 9.35 22.19
N HIS A 201 -18.42 8.14 22.71
CA HIS A 201 -19.37 7.78 23.76
C HIS A 201 -19.08 8.53 25.07
N ASP A 202 -17.81 8.64 25.45
CA ASP A 202 -17.41 9.26 26.71
C ASP A 202 -15.96 9.79 26.65
N ALA A 203 -15.50 10.38 27.75
CA ALA A 203 -14.16 10.93 27.87
C ALA A 203 -13.04 9.85 27.84
N GLU A 204 -13.36 8.62 28.21
CA GLU A 204 -12.39 7.50 28.14
C GLU A 204 -12.12 7.12 26.70
N GLU A 205 -13.16 7.07 25.87
CA GLU A 205 -13.02 6.81 24.43
C GLU A 205 -12.26 7.94 23.73
N ILE A 206 -12.52 9.21 24.08
CA ILE A 206 -11.75 10.34 23.55
C ILE A 206 -10.26 10.19 23.90
N ALA A 207 -9.94 9.96 25.17
CA ALA A 207 -8.56 9.80 25.64
C ALA A 207 -7.85 8.60 24.96
N ARG A 208 -8.57 7.49 24.75
CA ARG A 208 -8.08 6.32 24.03
C ARG A 208 -7.79 6.66 22.57
N ALA A 209 -8.67 7.35 21.89
CA ALA A 209 -8.50 7.77 20.51
C ALA A 209 -7.31 8.73 20.38
N GLU A 210 -7.22 9.77 21.22
CA GLU A 210 -6.09 10.72 21.20
C GLU A 210 -4.73 10.03 21.40
N LYS A 211 -4.68 8.99 22.23
CA LYS A 211 -3.44 8.30 22.56
C LYS A 211 -3.04 7.22 21.54
N HIS A 212 -4.01 6.50 20.98
CA HIS A 212 -3.75 5.25 20.29
C HIS A 212 -4.20 5.22 18.83
N ALA A 213 -5.08 6.13 18.35
CA ALA A 213 -5.67 6.03 17.01
C ALA A 213 -4.62 6.01 15.89
N ALA A 214 -3.55 6.82 15.98
CA ALA A 214 -2.50 6.85 14.97
C ALA A 214 -1.78 5.50 14.81
N LEU A 215 -1.47 4.82 15.93
CA LEU A 215 -0.87 3.48 15.88
C LEU A 215 -1.89 2.44 15.45
N ALA A 216 -3.12 2.55 15.92
CA ALA A 216 -4.21 1.65 15.59
C ALA A 216 -4.47 1.61 14.08
N GLY A 217 -4.63 2.76 13.44
CA GLY A 217 -4.82 2.85 12.00
C GLY A 217 -3.63 2.29 11.20
N LYS A 218 -2.39 2.57 11.63
CA LYS A 218 -1.19 1.99 10.99
C LYS A 218 -1.18 0.46 11.07
N LEU A 219 -1.54 -0.10 12.22
CA LEU A 219 -1.60 -1.56 12.42
C LEU A 219 -2.76 -2.19 11.66
N HIS A 220 -3.92 -1.54 11.63
CA HIS A 220 -5.06 -1.99 10.84
C HIS A 220 -4.66 -2.09 9.36
N THR A 221 -4.10 -1.02 8.80
CA THR A 221 -3.64 -1.02 7.40
C THR A 221 -2.62 -2.13 7.15
N ALA A 222 -1.64 -2.31 8.05
CA ALA A 222 -0.66 -3.38 7.91
C ALA A 222 -1.30 -4.78 7.92
N LEU A 223 -2.24 -5.04 8.83
CA LEU A 223 -2.96 -6.31 8.90
C LEU A 223 -3.89 -6.51 7.69
N HIS A 224 -4.54 -5.46 7.21
CA HIS A 224 -5.38 -5.47 6.01
C HIS A 224 -4.56 -5.87 4.78
N GLU A 225 -3.46 -5.17 4.52
CA GLU A 225 -2.64 -5.39 3.32
C GLU A 225 -1.86 -6.71 3.39
N VAL A 226 -1.20 -6.99 4.53
CA VAL A 226 -0.30 -8.14 4.65
C VAL A 226 -1.05 -9.43 4.92
N ILE A 227 -2.03 -9.40 5.82
CA ILE A 227 -2.75 -10.60 6.24
C ILE A 227 -4.11 -10.68 5.57
N GLY A 228 -4.85 -9.57 5.50
CA GLY A 228 -6.15 -9.51 4.88
C GLY A 228 -6.11 -10.07 3.47
N HIS A 229 -5.43 -9.39 2.56
CA HIS A 229 -5.34 -9.81 1.17
C HIS A 229 -4.56 -11.11 0.94
N ALA A 230 -3.64 -11.46 1.84
CA ALA A 230 -2.82 -12.65 1.67
C ALA A 230 -3.44 -13.93 2.22
N SER A 231 -4.40 -13.83 3.15
CA SER A 231 -5.00 -14.98 3.82
C SER A 231 -6.02 -15.72 2.95
N GLY A 232 -6.17 -16.98 3.26
CA GLY A 232 -7.17 -17.85 2.65
C GLY A 232 -6.85 -18.26 1.22
N GLN A 233 -7.55 -19.28 0.75
CA GLN A 233 -7.50 -19.76 -0.62
C GLN A 233 -8.91 -20.06 -1.13
N ILE A 234 -9.08 -19.89 -2.42
CA ILE A 234 -10.34 -20.25 -3.10
C ILE A 234 -10.45 -21.78 -3.16
N GLU A 235 -11.64 -22.28 -2.91
CA GLU A 235 -11.93 -23.71 -3.03
C GLU A 235 -11.63 -24.22 -4.43
N LYS A 236 -11.02 -25.41 -4.50
CA LYS A 236 -10.62 -26.01 -5.76
C LYS A 236 -11.81 -26.23 -6.68
N GLY A 237 -11.73 -25.67 -7.88
CA GLY A 237 -12.74 -25.83 -8.93
C GLY A 237 -13.83 -24.75 -8.95
N VAL A 238 -13.78 -23.79 -8.02
CA VAL A 238 -14.76 -22.67 -8.00
C VAL A 238 -14.48 -21.61 -9.07
N GLY A 239 -13.23 -21.44 -9.48
CA GLY A 239 -12.81 -20.38 -10.42
C GLY A 239 -12.34 -19.11 -9.69
N GLN A 240 -12.06 -18.06 -10.45
CA GLN A 240 -11.61 -16.80 -9.91
C GLN A 240 -12.76 -15.97 -9.34
N THR A 241 -12.46 -15.06 -8.41
CA THR A 241 -13.46 -14.23 -7.74
C THR A 241 -14.18 -13.27 -8.68
N ASP A 242 -13.50 -12.73 -9.67
CA ASP A 242 -14.07 -11.87 -10.69
C ASP A 242 -15.06 -12.63 -11.61
N GLU A 243 -14.80 -13.91 -11.88
CA GLU A 243 -15.70 -14.77 -12.65
C GLU A 243 -16.96 -15.15 -11.86
N THR A 244 -16.80 -15.41 -10.55
CA THR A 244 -17.87 -15.92 -9.68
C THR A 244 -18.68 -14.81 -9.04
N LEU A 245 -18.04 -13.77 -8.53
CA LEU A 245 -18.63 -12.65 -7.80
C LEU A 245 -18.85 -11.42 -8.68
N LYS A 246 -18.21 -11.36 -9.86
CA LYS A 246 -18.37 -10.27 -10.85
C LYS A 246 -18.13 -8.91 -10.20
N ASN A 247 -19.10 -8.00 -10.32
CA ASN A 247 -19.02 -6.64 -9.81
C ASN A 247 -18.89 -6.54 -8.27
N TYR A 248 -19.14 -7.63 -7.55
CA TYR A 248 -19.02 -7.66 -6.09
C TYR A 248 -17.66 -8.17 -5.61
N ALA A 249 -16.80 -8.67 -6.50
CA ALA A 249 -15.53 -9.30 -6.13
C ALA A 249 -14.65 -8.36 -5.31
N SER A 250 -14.42 -7.14 -5.80
CA SER A 250 -13.61 -6.13 -5.11
C SER A 250 -14.20 -5.75 -3.74
N THR A 251 -15.50 -5.43 -3.70
CA THR A 251 -16.17 -5.03 -2.44
C THR A 251 -16.10 -6.13 -1.39
N ILE A 252 -16.27 -7.39 -1.79
CA ILE A 252 -16.19 -8.53 -0.86
C ILE A 252 -14.76 -8.76 -0.41
N GLU A 253 -13.78 -8.61 -1.31
CA GLU A 253 -12.36 -8.77 -0.96
C GLU A 253 -11.89 -7.71 0.04
N GLU A 254 -12.23 -6.44 -0.19
CA GLU A 254 -11.92 -5.35 0.73
C GLU A 254 -12.58 -5.56 2.09
N GLY A 255 -13.87 -5.89 2.11
CA GLY A 255 -14.58 -6.20 3.35
C GLY A 255 -13.99 -7.42 4.08
N ARG A 256 -13.50 -8.43 3.36
CA ARG A 256 -12.79 -9.57 3.92
C ARG A 256 -11.47 -9.16 4.54
N ALA A 257 -10.68 -8.35 3.84
CA ALA A 257 -9.39 -7.87 4.32
C ALA A 257 -9.54 -7.03 5.59
N ASP A 258 -10.52 -6.12 5.63
CA ASP A 258 -10.87 -5.33 6.81
C ASP A 258 -11.30 -6.20 7.99
N LEU A 259 -12.17 -7.20 7.75
CA LEU A 259 -12.63 -8.11 8.82
C LEU A 259 -11.48 -8.95 9.39
N VAL A 260 -10.54 -9.38 8.56
CA VAL A 260 -9.34 -10.11 9.01
C VAL A 260 -8.46 -9.19 9.86
N ALA A 261 -8.24 -7.95 9.42
CA ALA A 261 -7.48 -6.97 10.18
C ALA A 261 -8.12 -6.73 11.56
N LEU A 262 -9.40 -6.40 11.60
CA LEU A 262 -10.14 -6.18 12.84
C LEU A 262 -10.10 -7.41 13.78
N TYR A 263 -10.26 -8.62 13.23
CA TYR A 263 -10.20 -9.85 14.01
C TYR A 263 -8.90 -9.97 14.82
N TYR A 264 -7.77 -9.56 14.22
CA TYR A 264 -6.46 -9.66 14.86
C TYR A 264 -6.05 -8.44 15.67
N MET A 265 -6.71 -7.28 15.54
CA MET A 265 -6.38 -6.08 16.31
C MET A 265 -6.46 -6.26 17.83
N LEU A 266 -7.17 -7.28 18.31
CA LEU A 266 -7.24 -7.65 19.73
C LEU A 266 -6.45 -8.94 20.06
N ASP A 267 -5.62 -9.44 19.16
CA ASP A 267 -4.79 -10.61 19.42
C ASP A 267 -3.63 -10.23 20.37
N PRO A 268 -3.52 -10.90 21.56
CA PRO A 268 -2.43 -10.65 22.50
C PRO A 268 -1.02 -10.85 21.92
N LYS A 269 -0.88 -11.61 20.84
CA LYS A 269 0.39 -11.80 20.15
C LYS A 269 0.98 -10.50 19.62
N LEU A 270 0.16 -9.53 19.21
CA LEU A 270 0.65 -8.22 18.79
C LEU A 270 1.36 -7.47 19.92
N VAL A 271 0.89 -7.64 21.15
CA VAL A 271 1.56 -7.10 22.35
C VAL A 271 2.82 -7.91 22.68
N GLU A 272 2.74 -9.24 22.66
CA GLU A 272 3.89 -10.13 22.90
C GLU A 272 5.05 -9.88 21.93
N TRP A 273 4.74 -9.61 20.69
CA TRP A 273 5.74 -9.29 19.65
C TRP A 273 6.22 -7.83 19.69
N GLY A 274 5.67 -7.02 20.59
CA GLY A 274 6.05 -5.61 20.72
C GLY A 274 5.56 -4.70 19.59
N VAL A 275 4.56 -5.16 18.80
CA VAL A 275 3.97 -4.38 17.72
C VAL A 275 3.07 -3.28 18.25
N MET A 276 2.44 -3.52 19.40
CA MET A 276 1.68 -2.53 20.14
C MET A 276 1.94 -2.64 21.65
N PRO A 277 1.81 -1.54 22.40
CA PRO A 277 2.11 -1.52 23.84
C PRO A 277 1.12 -2.32 24.68
N ASP A 278 -0.15 -2.30 24.32
CA ASP A 278 -1.25 -2.95 25.01
C ASP A 278 -2.49 -3.07 24.09
N LEU A 279 -3.54 -3.75 24.55
CA LEU A 279 -4.77 -3.97 23.79
C LEU A 279 -5.67 -2.73 23.67
N GLU A 280 -5.36 -1.62 24.33
CA GLU A 280 -6.11 -0.37 24.17
C GLU A 280 -5.95 0.18 22.73
N VAL A 281 -4.84 -0.14 22.06
CA VAL A 281 -4.66 0.14 20.63
C VAL A 281 -5.75 -0.54 19.79
N GLY A 282 -6.00 -1.82 20.03
CA GLY A 282 -7.06 -2.55 19.33
C GLY A 282 -8.46 -2.03 19.63
N LYS A 283 -8.72 -1.62 20.87
CA LYS A 283 -10.00 -0.98 21.24
C LYS A 283 -10.17 0.37 20.52
N ALA A 284 -9.10 1.17 20.44
CA ALA A 284 -9.14 2.44 19.71
C ALA A 284 -9.47 2.24 18.23
N GLU A 285 -8.97 1.14 17.62
CA GLU A 285 -9.31 0.80 16.25
C GLU A 285 -10.79 0.47 16.08
N TYR A 286 -11.35 -0.38 16.93
CA TYR A 286 -12.78 -0.71 16.89
C TYR A 286 -13.67 0.54 17.04
N ASP A 287 -13.36 1.40 18.01
CA ASP A 287 -14.08 2.65 18.22
C ASP A 287 -13.98 3.58 16.99
N GLY A 288 -12.77 3.70 16.44
CA GLY A 288 -12.51 4.49 15.23
C GLY A 288 -13.19 3.94 13.99
N TYR A 289 -13.15 2.63 13.80
CA TYR A 289 -13.77 1.95 12.66
C TYR A 289 -15.30 2.11 12.65
N ILE A 290 -15.94 1.97 13.81
CA ILE A 290 -17.38 2.17 13.96
C ILE A 290 -17.75 3.65 13.66
N ARG A 291 -17.01 4.62 14.20
CA ARG A 291 -17.26 6.04 13.92
C ARG A 291 -17.07 6.35 12.43
N ASN A 292 -16.00 5.84 11.81
CA ASN A 292 -15.76 6.02 10.37
C ASN A 292 -16.92 5.44 9.54
N GLY A 293 -17.34 4.22 9.83
CA GLY A 293 -18.44 3.56 9.13
C GLY A 293 -19.74 4.38 9.21
N LEU A 294 -20.13 4.79 10.41
CA LEU A 294 -21.37 5.52 10.64
C LEU A 294 -21.33 6.98 10.14
N MET A 295 -20.26 7.72 10.45
CA MET A 295 -20.19 9.14 10.23
C MET A 295 -19.62 9.55 8.87
N VAL A 296 -18.80 8.74 8.27
CA VAL A 296 -18.13 9.03 6.99
C VAL A 296 -18.68 8.17 5.87
N GLN A 297 -18.63 6.85 6.01
CA GLN A 297 -18.92 5.94 4.90
C GLN A 297 -20.41 5.92 4.55
N LEU A 298 -21.31 5.83 5.53
CA LEU A 298 -22.76 5.87 5.26
C LEU A 298 -23.21 7.15 4.55
N ARG A 299 -22.56 8.28 4.80
CA ARG A 299 -22.87 9.56 4.13
C ARG A 299 -22.50 9.56 2.64
N ARG A 300 -21.60 8.69 2.20
CA ARG A 300 -21.18 8.56 0.80
C ARG A 300 -22.14 7.70 -0.02
N ILE A 301 -22.94 6.86 0.64
CA ILE A 301 -23.90 5.97 -0.01
C ILE A 301 -25.12 6.81 -0.41
N LYS A 302 -25.34 6.92 -1.72
CA LYS A 302 -26.58 7.56 -2.24
C LYS A 302 -27.72 6.55 -2.15
N PRO A 303 -28.94 6.99 -1.79
CA PRO A 303 -30.12 6.12 -1.82
C PRO A 303 -30.27 5.43 -3.19
N GLY A 304 -30.38 4.08 -3.19
CA GLY A 304 -30.48 3.29 -4.39
C GLY A 304 -29.16 2.80 -5.01
N ASN A 305 -28.03 3.24 -4.47
CA ASN A 305 -26.72 2.65 -4.78
C ASN A 305 -26.37 1.65 -3.66
N ASN A 306 -26.44 0.39 -3.96
CA ASN A 306 -25.96 -0.69 -3.08
C ASN A 306 -24.59 -1.15 -3.55
#